data_aa72c5c3316247b5b365fe25afa72861
#
_entry.id   aa72c5c3316247b5b365fe25afa72861
#
_cell.length_a   1.000
_cell.length_b   1.000
_cell.length_c   1.000
_cell.angle_alpha   90.00
_cell.angle_beta   90.00
_cell.angle_gamma   90.00
#
_symmetry.space_group_name_H-M   'P 1'
#
loop_
_entity.id
_entity.type
_entity.pdbx_description
1 polymer ?
#
loop_
_entity_poly.entity_id
_entity_poly.type
_entity_poly.pdbx_seq_one_letter_code
_entity_poly.pdbx_strand_id
1 'polypeptide(L)'
;MHIFHLGKTSTIMACAKKMYGEHYSSMTLELNASDDRGIDVVRNQIKEFAGTKKLFSSGIKLIILDEADAMTSEAQAALRRVIEKYTSNTRFCMICNYVNKIIPALQSRCTKFRFAPLRAEQIISRLQDVIRIEHVNATNDGENAILQLADGDLRRVLNLLQSTSMAYPIVTQDAVYLTAGAAIPSVIEAIFTSLLNDFFEPAYRTLLKV
;
A
#
# COMPACT_ATOMS: atom_id res chain seq x y z
N MET A 1 9.75 -9.80 3.72
CA MET A 1 8.42 -9.68 4.35
C MET A 1 7.71 -8.53 3.63
N HIS A 2 6.73 -8.85 2.78
CA HIS A 2 6.14 -7.87 1.88
C HIS A 2 5.14 -6.98 2.61
N ILE A 3 5.34 -5.67 2.51
CA ILE A 3 4.37 -4.66 2.97
C ILE A 3 3.32 -4.51 1.87
N PHE A 4 2.18 -5.16 2.03
CA PHE A 4 1.09 -5.09 1.05
C PHE A 4 0.40 -3.73 1.09
N HIS A 5 0.38 -3.05 -0.04
CA HIS A 5 -0.38 -1.82 -0.23
C HIS A 5 -1.83 -2.15 -0.63
N LEU A 6 -2.67 -2.37 0.36
CA LEU A 6 -4.04 -2.88 0.23
C LEU A 6 -5.10 -1.78 0.13
N GLY A 7 -4.72 -0.56 -0.20
CA GLY A 7 -5.65 0.56 -0.30
C GLY A 7 -6.13 1.13 1.05
N LYS A 8 -5.46 0.85 2.17
CA LYS A 8 -5.83 1.35 3.51
C LYS A 8 -6.00 2.87 3.53
N THR A 9 -4.96 3.59 3.14
CA THR A 9 -4.93 5.05 3.10
C THR A 9 -5.92 5.61 2.08
N SER A 10 -5.97 5.02 0.88
CA SER A 10 -6.90 5.44 -0.17
C SER A 10 -8.36 5.31 0.24
N THR A 11 -8.71 4.26 0.99
CA THR A 11 -10.07 4.03 1.47
C THR A 11 -10.50 5.10 2.46
N ILE A 12 -9.70 5.41 3.49
CA ILE A 12 -10.07 6.45 4.46
C ILE A 12 -10.12 7.83 3.84
N MET A 13 -9.21 8.13 2.89
CA MET A 13 -9.24 9.40 2.15
C MET A 13 -10.50 9.52 1.28
N ALA A 14 -10.90 8.46 0.59
CA ALA A 14 -12.14 8.43 -0.19
C ALA A 14 -13.38 8.62 0.71
N CYS A 15 -13.42 7.95 1.87
CA CYS A 15 -14.47 8.14 2.87
C CYS A 15 -14.50 9.59 3.38
N ALA A 16 -13.36 10.16 3.71
CA ALA A 16 -13.27 11.53 4.19
C ALA A 16 -13.72 12.55 3.12
N LYS A 17 -13.30 12.38 1.86
CA LYS A 17 -13.77 13.21 0.74
C LYS A 17 -15.28 13.11 0.55
N LYS A 18 -15.85 11.91 0.68
CA LYS A 18 -17.30 11.72 0.59
C LYS A 18 -18.05 12.35 1.77
N MET A 19 -17.48 12.31 2.98
CA MET A 19 -18.09 12.87 4.19
C MET A 19 -18.05 14.40 4.23
N TYR A 20 -16.93 14.99 3.81
CA TYR A 20 -16.69 16.42 4.00
C TYR A 20 -16.83 17.26 2.71
N GLY A 21 -16.83 16.63 1.53
CA GLY A 21 -16.95 17.32 0.25
C GLY A 21 -15.96 18.47 0.10
N GLU A 22 -16.45 19.67 -0.13
CA GLU A 22 -15.64 20.90 -0.27
C GLU A 22 -14.85 21.27 1.00
N HIS A 23 -15.31 20.80 2.16
CA HIS A 23 -14.66 21.06 3.45
C HIS A 23 -13.55 20.07 3.80
N TYR A 24 -13.21 19.14 2.88
CA TYR A 24 -12.22 18.09 3.13
C TYR A 24 -10.91 18.63 3.71
N SER A 25 -10.30 19.60 3.05
CA SER A 25 -8.98 20.17 3.45
C SER A 25 -9.00 20.85 4.83
N SER A 26 -10.16 21.32 5.25
CA SER A 26 -10.32 22.02 6.50
C SER A 26 -10.80 21.13 7.67
N MET A 27 -11.34 19.95 7.35
CA MET A 27 -11.90 19.01 8.32
C MET A 27 -11.04 17.74 8.46
N THR A 28 -10.05 17.57 7.61
CA THR A 28 -9.16 16.39 7.62
C THR A 28 -7.71 16.84 7.76
N LEU A 29 -6.99 16.19 8.65
CA LEU A 29 -5.54 16.33 8.80
C LEU A 29 -4.91 14.97 8.53
N GLU A 30 -4.03 14.91 7.54
CA GLU A 30 -3.27 13.70 7.19
C GLU A 30 -1.82 13.91 7.59
N LEU A 31 -1.29 12.97 8.36
CA LEU A 31 0.08 12.97 8.84
C LEU A 31 0.69 11.58 8.64
N ASN A 32 1.94 11.55 8.18
CA ASN A 32 2.72 10.32 8.20
C ASN A 32 3.50 10.26 9.53
N ALA A 33 3.27 9.19 10.30
CA ALA A 33 3.90 9.01 11.60
C ALA A 33 5.39 8.60 11.50
N SER A 34 5.86 8.25 10.31
CA SER A 34 7.28 7.96 10.01
C SER A 34 8.08 9.21 9.60
N ASP A 35 7.43 10.39 9.49
CA ASP A 35 8.11 11.63 9.08
C ASP A 35 9.17 12.05 10.12
N ASP A 36 10.42 12.25 9.67
CA ASP A 36 11.61 12.54 10.49
C ASP A 36 11.56 13.88 11.23
N ARG A 37 10.50 14.67 11.04
CA ARG A 37 10.32 15.98 11.71
C ARG A 37 10.16 15.90 13.22
N GLY A 38 10.15 14.70 13.78
CA GLY A 38 10.06 14.43 15.21
C GLY A 38 8.63 14.42 15.73
N ILE A 39 8.44 13.60 16.77
CA ILE A 39 7.14 13.37 17.40
C ILE A 39 6.46 14.60 17.94
N ASP A 40 7.26 15.60 18.39
CA ASP A 40 6.73 16.83 18.96
C ASP A 40 6.08 17.71 17.89
N VAL A 41 6.57 17.69 16.65
CA VAL A 41 5.96 18.40 15.51
C VAL A 41 4.59 17.80 15.19
N VAL A 42 4.54 16.48 15.03
CA VAL A 42 3.28 15.75 14.80
C VAL A 42 2.29 16.00 15.94
N ARG A 43 2.75 15.94 17.18
CA ARG A 43 1.93 16.20 18.38
C ARG A 43 1.38 17.63 18.42
N ASN A 44 2.18 18.61 18.04
CA ASN A 44 1.76 20.01 18.05
C ASN A 44 0.75 20.28 16.92
N GLN A 45 0.97 19.75 15.71
CA GLN A 45 0.02 19.84 14.60
C GLN A 45 -1.34 19.20 14.96
N ILE A 46 -1.32 18.03 15.61
CA ILE A 46 -2.54 17.36 16.08
C ILE A 46 -3.28 18.24 17.10
N LYS A 47 -2.56 18.82 18.09
CA LYS A 47 -3.17 19.67 19.11
C LYS A 47 -3.75 20.95 18.52
N GLU A 48 -3.03 21.60 17.65
CA GLU A 48 -3.47 22.80 16.95
C GLU A 48 -4.72 22.52 16.13
N PHE A 49 -4.68 21.51 15.28
CA PHE A 49 -5.82 21.12 14.45
C PHE A 49 -7.03 20.71 15.29
N ALA A 50 -6.86 19.84 16.30
CA ALA A 50 -7.96 19.40 17.16
C ALA A 50 -8.50 20.51 18.08
N GLY A 51 -7.64 21.45 18.48
CA GLY A 51 -8.01 22.57 19.37
C GLY A 51 -8.75 23.71 18.67
N THR A 52 -8.59 23.88 17.36
CA THR A 52 -9.31 24.92 16.60
C THR A 52 -10.81 24.61 16.54
N LYS A 53 -11.63 25.46 17.17
CA LYS A 53 -13.09 25.44 17.01
C LYS A 53 -13.43 26.26 15.77
N LYS A 54 -14.07 25.66 14.76
CA LYS A 54 -14.65 26.43 13.67
C LYS A 54 -16.02 26.98 14.10
N LEU A 55 -16.14 28.30 14.04
CA LEU A 55 -17.35 29.04 14.43
C LEU A 55 -18.58 28.72 13.54
N PHE A 56 -18.37 28.16 12.34
CA PHE A 56 -19.42 27.98 11.34
C PHE A 56 -19.58 26.54 10.79
N SER A 57 -18.88 25.54 11.31
CA SER A 57 -19.08 24.15 10.90
C SER A 57 -19.27 23.24 12.11
N SER A 58 -20.49 22.75 12.28
CA SER A 58 -20.85 21.73 13.26
C SER A 58 -20.46 20.33 12.78
N GLY A 59 -19.16 20.06 12.62
CA GLY A 59 -18.69 18.76 12.15
C GLY A 59 -17.58 18.18 13.01
N ILE A 60 -17.48 16.86 13.05
CA ILE A 60 -16.38 16.14 13.68
C ILE A 60 -15.19 16.15 12.74
N LYS A 61 -14.02 16.57 13.21
CA LYS A 61 -12.77 16.55 12.46
C LYS A 61 -12.21 15.13 12.37
N LEU A 62 -11.45 14.85 11.32
CA LEU A 62 -10.76 13.59 11.14
C LEU A 62 -9.25 13.81 11.09
N ILE A 63 -8.52 13.06 11.89
CA ILE A 63 -7.06 12.98 11.83
C ILE A 63 -6.69 11.59 11.37
N ILE A 64 -5.92 11.52 10.28
CA ILE A 64 -5.41 10.29 9.70
C ILE A 64 -3.91 10.23 10.01
N LEU A 65 -3.50 9.18 10.71
CA LEU A 65 -2.10 8.89 11.01
C LEU A 65 -1.68 7.66 10.22
N ASP A 66 -0.93 7.87 9.15
CA ASP A 66 -0.38 6.77 8.36
C ASP A 66 0.93 6.27 8.97
N GLU A 67 1.25 5.00 8.75
CA GLU A 67 2.44 4.32 9.29
C GLU A 67 2.56 4.44 10.82
N ALA A 68 1.45 4.39 11.55
CA ALA A 68 1.41 4.57 13.00
C ALA A 68 2.27 3.55 13.78
N ASP A 69 2.60 2.42 13.16
CA ASP A 69 3.51 1.41 13.70
C ASP A 69 5.00 1.78 13.62
N ALA A 70 5.34 2.90 12.98
CA ALA A 70 6.68 3.49 13.03
C ALA A 70 6.90 4.35 14.29
N MET A 71 5.83 4.74 15.00
CA MET A 71 5.93 5.54 16.22
C MET A 71 6.54 4.76 17.38
N THR A 72 7.36 5.43 18.20
CA THR A 72 7.86 4.85 19.46
C THR A 72 6.71 4.66 20.46
N SER A 73 6.92 3.77 21.45
CA SER A 73 5.92 3.50 22.50
C SER A 73 5.58 4.74 23.32
N GLU A 74 6.57 5.61 23.59
CA GLU A 74 6.37 6.88 24.30
C GLU A 74 5.51 7.84 23.49
N ALA A 75 5.74 7.87 22.19
CA ALA A 75 4.95 8.64 21.25
C ALA A 75 3.50 8.21 21.21
N GLN A 76 3.27 6.94 21.12
CA GLN A 76 1.93 6.36 21.17
C GLN A 76 1.24 6.61 22.51
N ALA A 77 1.99 6.57 23.63
CA ALA A 77 1.45 6.91 24.97
C ALA A 77 1.06 8.39 25.07
N ALA A 78 1.84 9.29 24.46
CA ALA A 78 1.50 10.71 24.38
C ALA A 78 0.27 10.94 23.48
N LEU A 79 0.19 10.26 22.33
CA LEU A 79 -0.94 10.31 21.43
C LEU A 79 -2.24 9.84 22.11
N ARG A 80 -2.19 8.81 22.95
CA ARG A 80 -3.32 8.35 23.74
C ARG A 80 -3.95 9.49 24.54
N ARG A 81 -3.14 10.31 25.22
CA ARG A 81 -3.64 11.45 26.01
C ARG A 81 -4.30 12.52 25.13
N VAL A 82 -3.78 12.71 23.92
CA VAL A 82 -4.35 13.65 22.94
C VAL A 82 -5.70 13.13 22.44
N ILE A 83 -5.80 11.85 22.10
CA ILE A 83 -7.05 11.22 21.70
C ILE A 83 -8.11 11.37 22.79
N GLU A 84 -7.77 11.03 24.04
CA GLU A 84 -8.69 11.15 25.19
C GLU A 84 -9.21 12.59 25.37
N LYS A 85 -8.35 13.58 25.16
CA LYS A 85 -8.70 14.99 25.32
C LYS A 85 -9.64 15.52 24.23
N TYR A 86 -9.50 15.08 22.99
CA TYR A 86 -10.19 15.66 21.84
C TYR A 86 -11.27 14.78 21.20
N THR A 87 -11.62 13.65 21.82
CA THR A 87 -12.65 12.71 21.32
C THR A 87 -14.03 13.34 21.13
N SER A 88 -14.32 14.44 21.79
CA SER A 88 -15.62 15.13 21.65
C SER A 88 -15.82 15.74 20.25
N ASN A 89 -14.78 16.24 19.62
CA ASN A 89 -14.83 16.98 18.34
C ASN A 89 -13.94 16.42 17.24
N THR A 90 -13.15 15.38 17.52
CA THR A 90 -12.18 14.83 16.57
C THR A 90 -12.22 13.30 16.60
N ARG A 91 -12.12 12.68 15.43
CA ARG A 91 -11.92 11.22 15.26
C ARG A 91 -10.51 10.97 14.75
N PHE A 92 -9.95 9.85 15.17
CA PHE A 92 -8.61 9.45 14.81
C PHE A 92 -8.67 8.15 14.01
N CYS A 93 -8.01 8.12 12.88
CA CYS A 93 -7.78 6.93 12.09
C CYS A 93 -6.29 6.63 12.10
N MET A 94 -5.89 5.50 12.64
CA MET A 94 -4.51 5.03 12.61
C MET A 94 -4.37 3.91 11.59
N ILE A 95 -3.45 4.07 10.66
CA ILE A 95 -3.12 3.08 9.64
C ILE A 95 -1.79 2.44 10.02
N CYS A 96 -1.75 1.12 10.05
CA CYS A 96 -0.55 0.38 10.37
C CYS A 96 -0.46 -0.91 9.53
N ASN A 97 0.74 -1.43 9.36
CA ASN A 97 0.98 -2.74 8.77
C ASN A 97 1.09 -3.82 9.85
N TYR A 98 1.63 -3.46 11.02
CA TYR A 98 1.89 -4.35 12.14
C TYR A 98 1.12 -3.91 13.38
N VAL A 99 -0.05 -4.50 13.61
CA VAL A 99 -0.90 -4.16 14.75
C VAL A 99 -0.22 -4.45 16.10
N ASN A 100 0.68 -5.41 16.16
CA ASN A 100 1.44 -5.75 17.36
C ASN A 100 2.44 -4.65 17.80
N LYS A 101 2.79 -3.74 16.90
CA LYS A 101 3.60 -2.56 17.23
C LYS A 101 2.79 -1.40 17.83
N ILE A 102 1.46 -1.48 17.77
CA ILE A 102 0.57 -0.49 18.39
C ILE A 102 0.33 -0.89 19.86
N ILE A 103 0.54 0.03 20.80
CA ILE A 103 0.36 -0.27 22.21
C ILE A 103 -1.09 -0.68 22.54
N PRO A 104 -1.31 -1.64 23.47
CA PRO A 104 -2.66 -2.11 23.82
C PRO A 104 -3.61 -0.99 24.23
N ALA A 105 -3.08 0.05 24.88
CA ALA A 105 -3.84 1.21 25.31
C ALA A 105 -4.48 2.02 24.17
N LEU A 106 -3.89 2.04 22.97
CA LEU A 106 -4.48 2.61 21.76
C LEU A 106 -5.41 1.61 21.09
N GLN A 107 -4.98 0.35 21.00
CA GLN A 107 -5.79 -0.69 20.36
C GLN A 107 -7.17 -0.87 21.02
N SER A 108 -7.26 -0.76 22.35
CA SER A 108 -8.51 -0.90 23.10
C SER A 108 -9.51 0.25 22.86
N ARG A 109 -9.06 1.36 22.32
CA ARG A 109 -9.86 2.56 22.04
C ARG A 109 -10.28 2.69 20.58
N CYS A 110 -9.86 1.75 19.72
CA CYS A 110 -10.10 1.81 18.30
C CYS A 110 -10.89 0.59 17.82
N THR A 111 -11.79 0.82 16.89
CA THR A 111 -12.37 -0.27 16.09
C THR A 111 -11.36 -0.70 15.04
N LYS A 112 -11.08 -2.00 14.95
CA LYS A 112 -10.08 -2.56 14.05
C LYS A 112 -10.72 -3.00 12.74
N PHE A 113 -10.18 -2.52 11.64
CA PHE A 113 -10.52 -2.97 10.28
C PHE A 113 -9.31 -3.65 9.66
N ARG A 114 -9.47 -4.90 9.28
CA ARG A 114 -8.41 -5.68 8.63
C ARG A 114 -8.58 -5.62 7.13
N PHE A 115 -7.54 -5.20 6.44
CA PHE A 115 -7.44 -5.26 4.98
C PHE A 115 -6.67 -6.53 4.61
N ALA A 116 -7.30 -7.39 3.82
CA ALA A 116 -6.67 -8.58 3.23
C ALA A 116 -6.09 -8.24 1.85
N PRO A 117 -5.15 -9.03 1.31
CA PRO A 117 -4.71 -8.93 -0.08
C PRO A 117 -5.92 -8.97 -1.02
N LEU A 118 -5.85 -8.16 -2.08
CA LEU A 118 -6.90 -8.10 -3.09
C LEU A 118 -6.91 -9.40 -3.90
N ARG A 119 -8.10 -9.86 -4.26
CA ARG A 119 -8.23 -11.01 -5.17
C ARG A 119 -7.90 -10.58 -6.59
N ALA A 120 -7.42 -11.52 -7.41
CA ALA A 120 -7.08 -11.26 -8.80
C ALA A 120 -8.24 -10.61 -9.57
N GLU A 121 -9.48 -11.05 -9.35
CA GLU A 121 -10.67 -10.52 -10.03
C GLU A 121 -10.92 -9.03 -9.73
N GLN A 122 -10.57 -8.60 -8.52
CA GLN A 122 -10.72 -7.20 -8.10
C GLN A 122 -9.63 -6.29 -8.71
N ILE A 123 -8.45 -6.87 -8.93
CA ILE A 123 -7.30 -6.15 -9.48
C ILE A 123 -7.40 -6.06 -11.01
N ILE A 124 -7.84 -7.14 -11.66
CA ILE A 124 -7.87 -7.26 -13.12
C ILE A 124 -8.70 -6.14 -13.76
N SER A 125 -9.88 -5.88 -13.21
CA SER A 125 -10.75 -4.80 -13.69
C SER A 125 -10.04 -3.44 -13.65
N ARG A 126 -9.33 -3.16 -12.55
CA ARG A 126 -8.59 -1.89 -12.41
C ARG A 126 -7.37 -1.84 -13.31
N LEU A 127 -6.64 -2.94 -13.47
CA LEU A 127 -5.50 -3.04 -14.38
C LEU A 127 -5.94 -2.76 -15.83
N GLN A 128 -7.03 -3.39 -16.29
CA GLN A 128 -7.58 -3.19 -17.64
C GLN A 128 -8.09 -1.76 -17.86
N ASP A 129 -8.70 -1.15 -16.84
CA ASP A 129 -9.08 0.27 -16.92
C ASP A 129 -7.86 1.17 -17.13
N VAL A 130 -6.75 0.93 -16.42
CA VAL A 130 -5.53 1.71 -16.58
C VAL A 130 -4.90 1.46 -17.94
N ILE A 131 -4.80 0.20 -18.40
CA ILE A 131 -4.28 -0.16 -19.74
C ILE A 131 -5.04 0.60 -20.83
N ARG A 132 -6.40 0.66 -20.72
CA ARG A 132 -7.25 1.36 -21.68
C ARG A 132 -7.07 2.88 -21.63
N ILE A 133 -7.02 3.47 -20.44
CA ILE A 133 -6.90 4.94 -20.26
C ILE A 133 -5.53 5.44 -20.71
N GLU A 134 -4.48 4.71 -20.37
CA GLU A 134 -3.08 5.07 -20.69
C GLU A 134 -2.64 4.57 -22.07
N HIS A 135 -3.55 3.90 -22.82
CA HIS A 135 -3.28 3.33 -24.16
C HIS A 135 -2.07 2.39 -24.18
N VAL A 136 -1.88 1.59 -23.14
CA VAL A 136 -0.77 0.65 -23.05
C VAL A 136 -1.04 -0.58 -23.93
N ASN A 137 -0.03 -1.01 -24.69
CA ASN A 137 -0.11 -2.21 -25.51
C ASN A 137 0.28 -3.42 -24.64
N ALA A 138 -0.69 -4.18 -24.15
CA ALA A 138 -0.46 -5.33 -23.29
C ALA A 138 -1.12 -6.59 -23.88
N THR A 139 -0.43 -7.72 -23.72
CA THR A 139 -0.99 -9.04 -24.05
C THR A 139 -1.66 -9.66 -22.82
N ASN A 140 -2.60 -10.57 -23.04
CA ASN A 140 -3.24 -11.30 -21.94
C ASN A 140 -2.23 -12.03 -21.05
N ASP A 141 -1.17 -12.59 -21.64
CA ASP A 141 -0.10 -13.26 -20.90
C ASP A 141 0.73 -12.28 -20.08
N GLY A 142 0.93 -11.06 -20.59
CA GLY A 142 1.58 -9.97 -19.86
C GLY A 142 0.74 -9.50 -18.66
N GLU A 143 -0.57 -9.33 -18.83
CA GLU A 143 -1.49 -9.01 -17.73
C GLU A 143 -1.44 -10.09 -16.64
N ASN A 144 -1.50 -11.36 -17.02
CA ASN A 144 -1.44 -12.49 -16.09
C ASN A 144 -0.09 -12.54 -15.34
N ALA A 145 1.03 -12.27 -16.03
CA ALA A 145 2.35 -12.21 -15.41
C ALA A 145 2.44 -11.09 -14.37
N ILE A 146 1.88 -9.91 -14.66
CA ILE A 146 1.81 -8.80 -13.70
C ILE A 146 1.02 -9.21 -12.45
N LEU A 147 -0.14 -9.86 -12.62
CA LEU A 147 -0.98 -10.29 -11.51
C LEU A 147 -0.29 -11.34 -10.64
N GLN A 148 0.39 -12.31 -11.24
CA GLN A 148 1.15 -13.33 -10.53
C GLN A 148 2.29 -12.73 -9.70
N LEU A 149 3.09 -11.84 -10.30
CA LEU A 149 4.24 -11.23 -9.64
C LEU A 149 3.84 -10.22 -8.57
N ALA A 150 2.67 -9.60 -8.70
CA ALA A 150 2.19 -8.59 -7.74
C ALA A 150 1.60 -9.18 -6.46
N ASP A 151 1.17 -10.44 -6.46
CA ASP A 151 0.68 -11.17 -5.27
C ASP A 151 -0.37 -10.38 -4.46
N GLY A 152 -1.36 -9.79 -5.14
CA GLY A 152 -2.45 -9.06 -4.50
C GLY A 152 -2.14 -7.61 -4.09
N ASP A 153 -0.98 -7.07 -4.46
CA ASP A 153 -0.58 -5.68 -4.22
C ASP A 153 -0.83 -4.80 -5.46
N LEU A 154 -1.87 -3.97 -5.42
CA LEU A 154 -2.24 -3.09 -6.53
C LEU A 154 -1.15 -2.07 -6.89
N ARG A 155 -0.36 -1.58 -5.93
CA ARG A 155 0.74 -0.66 -6.22
C ARG A 155 1.82 -1.36 -7.03
N ARG A 156 2.14 -2.61 -6.68
CA ARG A 156 3.09 -3.44 -7.42
C ARG A 156 2.58 -3.75 -8.83
N VAL A 157 1.27 -4.02 -9.00
CA VAL A 157 0.63 -4.18 -10.32
C VAL A 157 0.88 -2.95 -11.20
N LEU A 158 0.56 -1.76 -10.70
CA LEU A 158 0.69 -0.53 -11.47
C LEU A 158 2.16 -0.17 -11.75
N ASN A 159 3.04 -0.40 -10.79
CA ASN A 159 4.48 -0.16 -10.99
C ASN A 159 5.07 -1.11 -12.05
N LEU A 160 4.71 -2.40 -12.02
CA LEU A 160 5.14 -3.36 -13.04
C LEU A 160 4.60 -2.99 -14.42
N LEU A 161 3.32 -2.64 -14.52
CA LEU A 161 2.74 -2.17 -15.79
C LEU A 161 3.49 -0.95 -16.32
N GLN A 162 3.70 0.06 -15.48
CA GLN A 162 4.37 1.30 -15.85
C GLN A 162 5.83 1.05 -16.27
N SER A 163 6.61 0.35 -15.46
CA SER A 163 8.02 0.10 -15.77
C SER A 163 8.19 -0.74 -17.03
N THR A 164 7.33 -1.74 -17.24
CA THR A 164 7.40 -2.58 -18.45
C THR A 164 6.98 -1.81 -19.69
N SER A 165 5.92 -0.99 -19.61
CA SER A 165 5.47 -0.16 -20.74
C SER A 165 6.47 0.93 -21.14
N MET A 166 7.30 1.38 -20.20
CA MET A 166 8.39 2.33 -20.49
C MET A 166 9.61 1.64 -21.13
N ALA A 167 9.87 0.38 -20.79
CA ALA A 167 11.02 -0.36 -21.27
C ALA A 167 10.76 -1.08 -22.61
N TYR A 168 9.52 -1.47 -22.88
CA TYR A 168 9.15 -2.31 -24.02
C TYR A 168 7.91 -1.75 -24.73
N PRO A 169 7.83 -1.82 -26.07
CA PRO A 169 6.67 -1.33 -26.84
C PRO A 169 5.40 -2.15 -26.61
N ILE A 170 5.55 -3.41 -26.19
CA ILE A 170 4.45 -4.32 -25.88
C ILE A 170 4.74 -4.99 -24.53
N VAL A 171 3.75 -4.99 -23.64
CA VAL A 171 3.83 -5.65 -22.33
C VAL A 171 3.49 -7.13 -22.53
N THR A 172 4.52 -7.94 -22.72
CA THR A 172 4.44 -9.41 -22.84
C THR A 172 4.85 -10.06 -21.52
N GLN A 173 4.60 -11.37 -21.38
CA GLN A 173 5.04 -12.14 -20.21
C GLN A 173 6.53 -11.98 -19.97
N ASP A 174 7.36 -12.24 -20.99
CA ASP A 174 8.82 -12.17 -20.86
C ASP A 174 9.30 -10.77 -20.49
N ALA A 175 8.72 -9.72 -21.11
CA ALA A 175 9.03 -8.33 -20.78
C ALA A 175 8.74 -8.00 -19.31
N VAL A 176 7.64 -8.51 -18.78
CA VAL A 176 7.26 -8.32 -17.36
C VAL A 176 8.24 -9.02 -16.43
N TYR A 177 8.60 -10.27 -16.71
CA TYR A 177 9.55 -11.02 -15.88
C TYR A 177 10.94 -10.39 -15.91
N LEU A 178 11.43 -9.97 -17.08
CA LEU A 178 12.71 -9.27 -17.24
C LEU A 178 12.72 -7.94 -16.47
N THR A 179 11.65 -7.15 -16.59
CA THR A 179 11.53 -5.87 -15.87
C THR A 179 11.47 -6.07 -14.34
N ALA A 180 10.83 -7.14 -13.90
CA ALA A 180 10.72 -7.49 -12.47
C ALA A 180 12.03 -8.06 -11.90
N GLY A 181 13.03 -8.37 -12.73
CA GLY A 181 14.22 -9.11 -12.32
C GLY A 181 13.92 -10.53 -11.83
N ALA A 182 12.86 -11.13 -12.36
CA ALA A 182 12.42 -12.48 -12.02
C ALA A 182 12.74 -13.45 -13.17
N ALA A 183 13.05 -14.70 -12.82
CA ALA A 183 13.34 -15.70 -13.83
C ALA A 183 12.08 -16.03 -14.66
N ILE A 184 12.23 -16.11 -15.96
CA ILE A 184 11.15 -16.43 -16.89
C ILE A 184 10.70 -17.88 -16.64
N PRO A 185 9.39 -18.18 -16.57
CA PRO A 185 8.89 -19.53 -16.26
C PRO A 185 9.43 -20.62 -17.18
N SER A 186 9.54 -20.36 -18.48
CA SER A 186 10.09 -21.32 -19.45
C SER A 186 11.57 -21.67 -19.18
N VAL A 187 12.34 -20.72 -18.68
CA VAL A 187 13.74 -20.94 -18.30
C VAL A 187 13.81 -21.82 -17.03
N ILE A 188 12.95 -21.57 -16.04
CA ILE A 188 12.86 -22.40 -14.85
C ILE A 188 12.47 -23.84 -15.22
N GLU A 189 11.50 -23.99 -16.11
CA GLU A 189 11.04 -25.31 -16.58
C GLU A 189 12.15 -26.05 -17.32
N ALA A 190 12.90 -25.36 -18.18
CA ALA A 190 14.06 -25.94 -18.89
C ALA A 190 15.15 -26.41 -17.92
N ILE A 191 15.49 -25.60 -16.90
CA ILE A 191 16.44 -25.98 -15.84
C ILE A 191 15.94 -27.20 -15.08
N PHE A 192 14.67 -27.19 -14.66
CA PHE A 192 14.10 -28.28 -13.89
C PHE A 192 14.06 -29.58 -14.70
N THR A 193 13.69 -29.51 -15.98
CA THR A 193 13.71 -30.65 -16.89
C THR A 193 15.10 -31.21 -17.07
N SER A 194 16.11 -30.35 -17.24
CA SER A 194 17.50 -30.77 -17.37
C SER A 194 18.04 -31.40 -16.07
N LEU A 195 17.69 -30.85 -14.92
CA LEU A 195 18.07 -31.42 -13.60
C LEU A 195 17.48 -32.81 -13.34
N LEU A 196 16.29 -33.09 -13.88
CA LEU A 196 15.63 -34.39 -13.70
C LEU A 196 16.08 -35.47 -14.71
N ASN A 197 16.45 -35.06 -15.91
CA ASN A 197 16.66 -35.98 -17.01
C ASN A 197 18.12 -36.12 -17.50
N ASP A 198 18.94 -35.10 -17.23
CA ASP A 198 20.31 -35.05 -17.70
C ASP A 198 21.32 -35.47 -16.63
N PHE A 199 22.54 -35.79 -17.06
CA PHE A 199 23.69 -35.94 -16.18
C PHE A 199 24.11 -34.60 -15.59
N PHE A 200 24.87 -34.63 -14.49
CA PHE A 200 25.30 -33.45 -13.73
C PHE A 200 25.89 -32.32 -14.59
N GLU A 201 26.81 -32.65 -15.50
CA GLU A 201 27.54 -31.65 -16.31
C GLU A 201 26.61 -30.85 -17.24
N PRO A 202 25.71 -31.45 -18.06
CA PRO A 202 24.72 -30.71 -18.86
C PRO A 202 23.77 -29.89 -18.04
N ALA A 203 23.26 -30.45 -16.93
CA ALA A 203 22.33 -29.76 -16.02
C ALA A 203 23.00 -28.54 -15.39
N TYR A 204 24.25 -28.67 -14.93
CA TYR A 204 25.01 -27.55 -14.36
C TYR A 204 25.26 -26.42 -15.38
N ARG A 205 25.61 -26.79 -16.65
CA ARG A 205 25.77 -25.81 -17.76
C ARG A 205 24.46 -25.07 -18.07
N THR A 206 23.33 -25.74 -17.99
CA THR A 206 22.00 -25.11 -18.20
C THR A 206 21.71 -24.12 -17.10
N LEU A 207 22.03 -24.44 -15.84
CA LEU A 207 21.87 -23.54 -14.70
C LEU A 207 22.76 -22.29 -14.82
N LEU A 208 23.97 -22.41 -15.33
CA LEU A 208 24.91 -21.27 -15.45
C LEU A 208 24.56 -20.28 -16.58
N LYS A 209 23.62 -20.62 -17.47
CA LYS A 209 23.18 -19.73 -18.57
C LYS A 209 22.09 -18.73 -18.14
N VAL A 210 21.61 -18.83 -16.92
CA VAL A 210 20.57 -17.99 -16.32
C VAL A 210 21.18 -16.99 -15.34
#